data_388b5cd05769175cdcf0ee45729f859a
#
_entry.id   388b5cd05769175cdcf0ee45729f859a
#
_cell.length_a   1.000
_cell.length_b   1.000
_cell.length_c   1.000
_cell.angle_alpha   90.00
_cell.angle_beta   90.00
_cell.angle_gamma   90.00
#
_symmetry.space_group_name_H-M   'P 1'
#
loop_
_entity.id
_entity.type
_entity.pdbx_description
1 polymer ?
#
loop_
_entity_poly.entity_id
_entity_poly.type
_entity_poly.pdbx_seq_one_letter_code
_entity_poly.pdbx_strand_id
1 'polypeptide(L)'
;MHVDFTTVNRQVTVTPGSNLLDVLREHQIAISYSCMAGRCQTCRCTVLRGNVEQTLPEDAPEMAAGEVLACCTTLHSDCAIALPPTDEIVVHPARTLKTTVSEFSPLCHDVWRLRLKPAKAFSWSAGQFVRLTFPGGGQRSYSMAGCPQDDELE
;
A
#
# COMPACT_ATOMS: atom_id res chain seq x y z
N MET A 1 -5.23 -25.68 -3.31
CA MET A 1 -6.54 -25.03 -3.39
C MET A 1 -6.57 -24.08 -4.57
N HIS A 2 -7.77 -23.74 -5.05
CA HIS A 2 -7.95 -22.85 -6.18
C HIS A 2 -8.52 -21.52 -5.72
N VAL A 3 -8.00 -20.42 -6.26
CA VAL A 3 -8.53 -19.09 -6.03
C VAL A 3 -8.97 -18.50 -7.36
N ASP A 4 -10.24 -18.14 -7.44
CA ASP A 4 -10.88 -17.53 -8.59
C ASP A 4 -11.00 -16.02 -8.39
N PHE A 5 -10.30 -15.26 -9.20
CA PHE A 5 -10.37 -13.80 -9.24
C PHE A 5 -11.40 -13.39 -10.29
N THR A 6 -12.65 -13.27 -9.87
CA THR A 6 -13.82 -13.15 -10.75
C THR A 6 -13.80 -11.90 -11.62
N THR A 7 -13.30 -10.77 -11.11
CA THR A 7 -13.25 -9.49 -11.83
C THR A 7 -12.32 -9.53 -13.03
N VAL A 8 -11.22 -10.32 -12.93
CA VAL A 8 -10.21 -10.42 -14.00
C VAL A 8 -10.28 -11.77 -14.74
N ASN A 9 -11.27 -12.59 -14.42
CA ASN A 9 -11.49 -13.93 -15.00
C ASN A 9 -10.21 -14.79 -14.97
N ARG A 10 -9.56 -14.86 -13.82
CA ARG A 10 -8.32 -15.64 -13.62
C ARG A 10 -8.46 -16.58 -12.42
N GLN A 11 -8.07 -17.82 -12.63
CA GLN A 11 -7.96 -18.81 -11.57
C GLN A 11 -6.49 -19.20 -11.36
N VAL A 12 -6.07 -19.32 -10.12
CA VAL A 12 -4.71 -19.71 -9.75
C VAL A 12 -4.75 -20.85 -8.72
N THR A 13 -3.68 -21.65 -8.71
CA THR A 13 -3.50 -22.70 -7.70
C THR A 13 -2.51 -22.20 -6.66
N VAL A 14 -2.92 -22.26 -5.39
CA VAL A 14 -2.13 -21.75 -4.27
C VAL A 14 -2.08 -22.75 -3.12
N THR A 15 -1.10 -22.59 -2.24
CA THR A 15 -0.98 -23.38 -1.02
C THR A 15 -1.91 -22.83 0.06
N PRO A 16 -2.65 -23.66 0.84
CA PRO A 16 -3.36 -23.20 2.02
C PRO A 16 -2.41 -22.49 3.00
N GLY A 17 -2.86 -21.39 3.60
CA GLY A 17 -2.04 -20.52 4.46
C GLY A 17 -1.27 -19.43 3.72
N SER A 18 -1.41 -19.30 2.38
CA SER A 18 -0.80 -18.21 1.63
C SER A 18 -1.47 -16.86 1.93
N ASN A 19 -0.67 -15.79 1.97
CA ASN A 19 -1.18 -14.43 2.05
C ASN A 19 -1.75 -14.00 0.71
N LEU A 20 -2.93 -13.39 0.71
CA LEU A 20 -3.64 -13.03 -0.52
C LEU A 20 -2.88 -12.00 -1.37
N LEU A 21 -2.25 -10.98 -0.74
CA LEU A 21 -1.48 -9.99 -1.49
C LEU A 21 -0.26 -10.59 -2.17
N ASP A 22 0.43 -11.54 -1.49
CA ASP A 22 1.58 -12.21 -2.07
C ASP A 22 1.16 -13.09 -3.26
N VAL A 23 0.05 -13.82 -3.15
CA VAL A 23 -0.53 -14.57 -4.26
C VAL A 23 -0.83 -13.67 -5.47
N LEU A 24 -1.47 -12.52 -5.25
CA LEU A 24 -1.77 -11.57 -6.32
C LEU A 24 -0.49 -11.09 -7.01
N ARG A 25 0.55 -10.77 -6.24
CA ARG A 25 1.85 -10.31 -6.76
C ARG A 25 2.59 -11.40 -7.54
N GLU A 26 2.68 -12.61 -7.00
CA GLU A 26 3.33 -13.75 -7.64
C GLU A 26 2.69 -14.11 -8.98
N HIS A 27 1.37 -14.04 -9.04
CA HIS A 27 0.61 -14.32 -10.26
C HIS A 27 0.41 -13.11 -11.16
N GLN A 28 1.03 -11.96 -10.85
CA GLN A 28 0.93 -10.73 -11.64
C GLN A 28 -0.54 -10.28 -11.84
N ILE A 29 -1.36 -10.48 -10.82
CA ILE A 29 -2.73 -9.98 -10.79
C ILE A 29 -2.71 -8.62 -10.12
N ALA A 30 -3.15 -7.62 -10.87
CA ALA A 30 -3.03 -6.23 -10.48
C ALA A 30 -4.02 -5.87 -9.36
N ILE A 31 -3.51 -5.30 -8.28
CA ILE A 31 -4.25 -4.65 -7.18
C ILE A 31 -3.42 -3.48 -6.66
N SER A 32 -4.09 -2.39 -6.31
CA SER A 32 -3.41 -1.29 -5.61
C SER A 32 -3.04 -1.71 -4.20
N TYR A 33 -1.83 -1.39 -3.74
CA TYR A 33 -1.43 -1.59 -2.34
C TYR A 33 -0.37 -0.54 -1.93
N SER A 34 -0.27 -0.29 -0.63
CA SER A 34 0.68 0.69 -0.10
C SER A 34 1.30 0.25 1.23
N CYS A 35 0.60 0.39 2.37
CA CYS A 35 1.18 0.22 3.70
C CYS A 35 1.58 -1.22 4.06
N MET A 36 0.95 -2.23 3.47
CA MET A 36 1.08 -3.66 3.80
C MET A 36 0.90 -3.99 5.30
N ALA A 37 0.15 -3.15 6.02
CA ALA A 37 -0.03 -3.22 7.47
C ALA A 37 -1.50 -3.04 7.91
N GLY A 38 -2.45 -3.21 7.00
CA GLY A 38 -3.89 -3.18 7.31
C GLY A 38 -4.49 -1.81 7.60
N ARG A 39 -3.81 -0.69 7.31
CA ARG A 39 -4.24 0.66 7.72
C ARG A 39 -4.77 1.53 6.57
N CYS A 40 -4.14 1.48 5.40
CA CYS A 40 -4.47 2.40 4.30
C CYS A 40 -5.66 1.98 3.45
N GLN A 41 -6.17 0.77 3.61
CA GLN A 41 -7.28 0.17 2.85
C GLN A 41 -7.08 0.08 1.32
N THR A 42 -5.92 0.43 0.81
CA THR A 42 -5.65 0.49 -0.64
C THR A 42 -5.76 -0.89 -1.31
N CYS A 43 -5.47 -1.97 -0.58
CA CYS A 43 -5.57 -3.35 -1.08
C CYS A 43 -6.89 -4.03 -0.72
N ARG A 44 -7.99 -3.26 -0.62
CA ARG A 44 -9.32 -3.79 -0.33
C ARG A 44 -9.84 -4.62 -1.50
N CYS A 45 -10.43 -5.76 -1.18
CA CYS A 45 -11.14 -6.64 -2.12
C CYS A 45 -12.28 -7.32 -1.40
N THR A 46 -13.10 -8.08 -2.12
CA THR A 46 -14.29 -8.74 -1.58
C THR A 46 -14.19 -10.24 -1.74
N VAL A 47 -14.32 -10.99 -0.65
CA VAL A 47 -14.45 -12.44 -0.66
C VAL A 47 -15.91 -12.79 -0.93
N LEU A 48 -16.16 -13.39 -2.08
CA LEU A 48 -17.50 -13.83 -2.50
C LEU A 48 -17.82 -15.23 -1.98
N ARG A 49 -16.81 -16.07 -1.85
CA ARG A 49 -16.93 -17.45 -1.38
C ARG A 49 -15.58 -17.95 -0.87
N GLY A 50 -15.61 -18.87 0.07
CA GLY A 50 -14.43 -19.52 0.64
C GLY A 50 -14.15 -19.10 2.08
N ASN A 51 -13.16 -19.77 2.69
CA ASN A 51 -12.72 -19.48 4.04
C ASN A 51 -11.39 -18.75 4.02
N VAL A 52 -11.38 -17.57 4.62
CA VAL A 52 -10.19 -16.73 4.79
C VAL A 52 -10.10 -16.29 6.24
N GLU A 53 -8.89 -16.05 6.70
CA GLU A 53 -8.61 -15.44 7.99
C GLU A 53 -8.01 -14.06 7.78
N GLN A 54 -8.51 -13.05 8.46
CA GLN A 54 -7.99 -11.71 8.41
C GLN A 54 -7.46 -11.28 9.77
N THR A 55 -6.18 -10.90 9.82
CA THR A 55 -5.54 -10.38 11.03
C THR A 55 -5.31 -8.88 10.86
N LEU A 56 -6.17 -8.07 11.47
CA LEU A 56 -6.10 -6.61 11.42
C LEU A 56 -5.49 -6.04 12.70
N PRO A 57 -4.81 -4.88 12.63
CA PRO A 57 -4.43 -4.13 13.81
C PRO A 57 -5.66 -3.60 14.56
N GLU A 58 -5.51 -3.32 15.87
CA GLU A 58 -6.63 -2.85 16.71
C GLU A 58 -7.26 -1.53 16.22
N ASP A 59 -6.47 -0.70 15.57
CA ASP A 59 -6.87 0.59 14.98
C ASP A 59 -7.25 0.48 13.51
N ALA A 60 -7.52 -0.72 12.99
CA ALA A 60 -7.94 -0.91 11.61
C ALA A 60 -9.32 -0.30 11.38
N PRO A 61 -9.55 0.26 10.19
CA PRO A 61 -10.87 0.79 9.83
C PRO A 61 -11.91 -0.33 9.75
N GLU A 62 -13.16 0.00 10.04
CA GLU A 62 -14.28 -0.92 9.84
C GLU A 62 -14.42 -1.30 8.37
N MET A 63 -14.73 -2.57 8.14
CA MET A 63 -14.88 -3.15 6.82
C MET A 63 -16.33 -3.60 6.62
N ALA A 64 -16.86 -3.45 5.41
CA ALA A 64 -18.15 -4.01 5.08
C ALA A 64 -18.13 -5.55 5.05
N ALA A 65 -19.29 -6.17 5.16
CA ALA A 65 -19.39 -7.62 5.14
C ALA A 65 -18.78 -8.21 3.86
N GLY A 66 -17.86 -9.16 4.02
CA GLY A 66 -17.12 -9.80 2.94
C GLY A 66 -15.93 -9.00 2.40
N GLU A 67 -15.75 -7.73 2.79
CA GLU A 67 -14.56 -6.97 2.44
C GLU A 67 -13.36 -7.41 3.28
N VAL A 68 -12.20 -7.46 2.64
CA VAL A 68 -10.92 -7.81 3.27
C VAL A 68 -9.78 -6.95 2.73
N LEU A 69 -8.71 -6.85 3.49
CA LEU A 69 -7.46 -6.24 3.05
C LEU A 69 -6.48 -7.33 2.62
N ALA A 70 -6.14 -7.40 1.35
CA ALA A 70 -5.32 -8.48 0.81
C ALA A 70 -4.00 -8.68 1.56
N CYS A 71 -3.37 -7.60 2.05
CA CYS A 71 -2.11 -7.68 2.81
C CYS A 71 -2.25 -8.35 4.19
N CYS A 72 -3.46 -8.40 4.75
CA CYS A 72 -3.75 -8.96 6.07
C CYS A 72 -4.61 -10.23 6.00
N THR A 73 -4.78 -10.81 4.81
CA THR A 73 -5.70 -11.94 4.59
C THR A 73 -4.94 -13.20 4.24
N THR A 74 -5.22 -14.27 4.95
CA THR A 74 -4.69 -15.62 4.73
C THR A 74 -5.78 -16.51 4.14
N LEU A 75 -5.44 -17.28 3.13
CA LEU A 75 -6.34 -18.15 2.38
C LEU A 75 -6.32 -19.57 2.96
N HIS A 76 -7.47 -20.14 3.29
CA HIS A 76 -7.59 -21.47 3.91
C HIS A 76 -8.35 -22.50 3.08
N SER A 77 -9.14 -22.08 2.11
CA SER A 77 -9.90 -22.97 1.22
C SER A 77 -9.95 -22.43 -0.20
N ASP A 78 -10.60 -23.16 -1.09
CA ASP A 78 -10.98 -22.63 -2.39
C ASP A 78 -11.81 -21.37 -2.21
N CYS A 79 -11.43 -20.28 -2.89
CA CYS A 79 -12.02 -18.96 -2.75
C CYS A 79 -12.45 -18.38 -4.08
N ALA A 80 -13.49 -17.54 -4.04
CA ALA A 80 -13.82 -16.62 -5.11
C ALA A 80 -13.71 -15.18 -4.59
N ILE A 81 -12.92 -14.36 -5.25
CA ILE A 81 -12.54 -13.02 -4.81
C ILE A 81 -12.81 -12.03 -5.94
N ALA A 82 -13.54 -10.97 -5.62
CA ALA A 82 -13.71 -9.82 -6.50
C ALA A 82 -12.69 -8.75 -6.14
N LEU A 83 -11.93 -8.32 -7.14
CA LEU A 83 -10.97 -7.22 -7.03
C LEU A 83 -11.66 -5.91 -7.40
N PRO A 84 -11.18 -4.76 -6.88
CA PRO A 84 -11.68 -3.46 -7.32
C PRO A 84 -11.42 -3.25 -8.82
N PRO A 85 -12.19 -2.36 -9.49
CA PRO A 85 -11.95 -2.01 -10.90
C PRO A 85 -10.51 -1.56 -11.12
N THR A 86 -9.95 -1.89 -12.28
CA THR A 86 -8.53 -1.69 -12.60
C THR A 86 -8.19 -0.31 -13.16
N ASP A 87 -9.14 0.61 -13.24
CA ASP A 87 -9.00 1.87 -13.97
C ASP A 87 -7.87 2.78 -13.43
N GLU A 88 -7.43 2.55 -12.20
CA GLU A 88 -6.34 3.30 -11.59
C GLU A 88 -5.48 2.43 -10.66
N ILE A 89 -4.86 1.38 -11.18
CA ILE A 89 -3.88 0.67 -10.34
C ILE A 89 -2.58 1.46 -10.28
N VAL A 90 -2.37 2.08 -9.14
CA VAL A 90 -1.12 2.78 -8.86
C VAL A 90 -0.27 1.92 -7.93
N VAL A 91 0.84 1.40 -8.44
CA VAL A 91 1.84 0.69 -7.66
C VAL A 91 3.10 1.53 -7.62
N HIS A 92 3.42 2.06 -6.45
CA HIS A 92 4.70 2.73 -6.21
C HIS A 92 5.57 1.82 -5.33
N PRO A 93 6.45 0.99 -5.93
CA PRO A 93 7.35 0.14 -5.14
C PRO A 93 8.19 0.99 -4.18
N ALA A 94 8.26 0.57 -2.92
CA ALA A 94 9.10 1.24 -1.94
C ALA A 94 10.55 1.29 -2.42
N ARG A 95 11.16 2.47 -2.36
CA ARG A 95 12.55 2.71 -2.79
C ARG A 95 13.27 3.53 -1.74
N THR A 96 14.55 3.26 -1.56
CA THR A 96 15.42 4.12 -0.77
C THR A 96 16.14 5.09 -1.71
N LEU A 97 15.96 6.38 -1.48
CA LEU A 97 16.57 7.45 -2.27
C LEU A 97 17.40 8.35 -1.36
N LYS A 98 18.51 8.82 -1.89
CA LYS A 98 19.23 9.96 -1.29
C LYS A 98 18.49 11.24 -1.67
N THR A 99 18.36 12.14 -0.71
CA THR A 99 17.74 13.44 -0.91
C THR A 99 18.65 14.55 -0.39
N THR A 100 18.51 15.74 -0.93
CA THR A 100 19.15 16.96 -0.44
C THR A 100 18.07 17.89 0.09
N VAL A 101 18.29 18.50 1.24
CA VAL A 101 17.40 19.54 1.77
C VAL A 101 17.54 20.76 0.86
N SER A 102 16.46 21.13 0.18
CA SER A 102 16.39 22.32 -0.67
C SER A 102 15.82 23.52 0.08
N GLU A 103 14.92 23.27 1.04
CA GLU A 103 14.34 24.30 1.90
C GLU A 103 14.09 23.74 3.30
N PHE A 104 14.40 24.55 4.31
CA PHE A 104 13.99 24.31 5.69
C PHE A 104 13.65 25.66 6.32
N SER A 105 12.34 25.96 6.42
CA SER A 105 11.85 27.28 6.85
C SER A 105 10.68 27.14 7.83
N PRO A 106 10.57 28.05 8.83
CA PRO A 106 9.44 28.08 9.72
C PRO A 106 8.19 28.61 8.99
N LEU A 107 7.05 27.95 9.17
CA LEU A 107 5.74 28.46 8.76
C LEU A 107 5.03 29.17 9.90
N CYS A 108 5.21 28.69 11.11
CA CYS A 108 4.77 29.35 12.35
C CYS A 108 5.69 28.92 13.51
N HIS A 109 5.30 29.18 14.76
CA HIS A 109 6.15 28.95 15.94
C HIS A 109 6.58 27.48 16.14
N ASP A 110 5.77 26.52 15.69
CA ASP A 110 5.98 25.09 15.90
C ASP A 110 5.86 24.24 14.63
N VAL A 111 5.57 24.86 13.47
CA VAL A 111 5.47 24.16 12.19
C VAL A 111 6.56 24.62 11.23
N TRP A 112 7.25 23.65 10.65
CA TRP A 112 8.35 23.88 9.74
C TRP A 112 8.07 23.25 8.39
N ARG A 113 8.41 23.97 7.32
CA ARG A 113 8.45 23.41 5.96
C ARG A 113 9.79 22.75 5.72
N LEU A 114 9.75 21.50 5.25
CA LEU A 114 10.91 20.79 4.79
C LEU A 114 10.70 20.39 3.33
N ARG A 115 11.54 20.89 2.44
CA ARG A 115 11.59 20.44 1.05
C ARG A 115 12.83 19.62 0.78
N LEU A 116 12.63 18.52 0.07
CA LEU A 116 13.68 17.55 -0.23
C LEU A 116 13.74 17.33 -1.74
N LYS A 117 14.91 17.52 -2.31
CA LYS A 117 15.17 17.20 -3.71
C LYS A 117 15.74 15.78 -3.82
N PRO A 118 15.00 14.82 -4.41
CA PRO A 118 15.49 13.46 -4.62
C PRO A 118 16.64 13.43 -5.63
N ALA A 119 17.63 12.55 -5.40
CA ALA A 119 18.74 12.36 -6.33
C ALA A 119 18.32 11.69 -7.66
N LYS A 120 17.14 11.08 -7.68
CA LYS A 120 16.52 10.46 -8.87
C LYS A 120 15.04 10.74 -8.85
N ALA A 121 14.45 10.94 -10.02
CA ALA A 121 13.02 11.06 -10.16
C ALA A 121 12.31 9.82 -9.56
N PHE A 122 11.23 10.07 -8.84
CA PHE A 122 10.39 9.01 -8.33
C PHE A 122 8.92 9.44 -8.39
N SER A 123 8.04 8.45 -8.48
CA SER A 123 6.60 8.67 -8.55
C SER A 123 5.96 8.29 -7.23
N TRP A 124 4.96 9.02 -6.82
CA TRP A 124 4.16 8.77 -5.64
C TRP A 124 2.71 9.21 -5.86
N SER A 125 1.81 8.85 -4.99
CA SER A 125 0.40 9.27 -5.01
C SER A 125 0.04 9.98 -3.72
N ALA A 126 -0.93 10.89 -3.79
CA ALA A 126 -1.48 11.55 -2.62
C ALA A 126 -1.89 10.54 -1.54
N GLY A 127 -1.62 10.85 -0.29
CA GLY A 127 -1.85 9.96 0.86
C GLY A 127 -0.71 9.00 1.18
N GLN A 128 0.34 8.96 0.39
CA GLN A 128 1.55 8.21 0.73
C GLN A 128 2.44 8.95 1.72
N PHE A 129 3.36 8.23 2.33
CA PHE A 129 4.32 8.77 3.28
C PHE A 129 5.76 8.35 2.93
N VAL A 130 6.72 9.13 3.38
CA VAL A 130 8.13 8.79 3.33
C VAL A 130 8.65 8.47 4.73
N ARG A 131 9.64 7.59 4.80
CA ARG A 131 10.43 7.37 6.02
C ARG A 131 11.78 8.03 5.84
N LEU A 132 12.01 9.12 6.55
CA LEU A 132 13.30 9.81 6.54
C LEU A 132 14.27 9.14 7.52
N THR A 133 15.49 8.92 7.06
CA THR A 133 16.60 8.47 7.88
C THR A 133 17.58 9.64 8.02
N PHE A 134 17.83 10.05 9.24
CA PHE A 134 18.71 11.18 9.54
C PHE A 134 20.14 10.72 9.82
N PRO A 135 21.15 11.58 9.59
CA PRO A 135 22.49 11.33 10.09
C PRO A 135 22.45 11.05 11.62
N GLY A 136 23.08 9.96 12.04
CA GLY A 136 22.99 9.50 13.43
C GLY A 136 21.96 8.40 13.68
N GLY A 137 21.25 7.91 12.64
CA GLY A 137 20.47 6.67 12.68
C GLY A 137 19.01 6.83 13.11
N GLY A 138 18.51 8.04 13.34
CA GLY A 138 17.11 8.29 13.64
C GLY A 138 16.23 8.12 12.40
N GLN A 139 15.06 7.48 12.55
CA GLN A 139 14.05 7.36 11.48
C GLN A 139 12.71 7.95 11.93
N ARG A 140 12.04 8.64 11.02
CA ARG A 140 10.69 9.17 11.22
C ARG A 140 9.88 9.07 9.93
N SER A 141 8.58 8.81 10.07
CA SER A 141 7.62 8.79 8.96
C SER A 141 6.93 10.15 8.85
N TYR A 142 6.80 10.65 7.63
CA TYR A 142 6.13 11.91 7.33
C TYR A 142 5.19 11.71 6.13
N SER A 143 3.96 12.19 6.24
CA SER A 143 3.08 12.29 5.08
C SER A 143 3.62 13.36 4.14
N MET A 144 3.51 13.11 2.85
CA MET A 144 3.91 14.07 1.83
C MET A 144 2.79 15.08 1.63
N ALA A 145 3.11 16.38 1.73
CA ALA A 145 2.16 17.49 1.62
C ALA A 145 2.15 18.15 0.23
N GLY A 146 3.22 17.96 -0.55
CA GLY A 146 3.37 18.51 -1.90
C GLY A 146 2.49 17.82 -2.95
N CYS A 147 2.63 18.26 -4.19
CA CYS A 147 1.95 17.66 -5.33
C CYS A 147 2.79 16.52 -5.93
N PRO A 148 2.18 15.37 -6.33
CA PRO A 148 2.91 14.28 -6.97
C PRO A 148 3.65 14.65 -8.27
N GLN A 149 3.29 15.76 -8.90
CA GLN A 149 3.92 16.29 -10.10
C GLN A 149 5.12 17.19 -9.81
N ASP A 150 5.36 17.54 -8.55
CA ASP A 150 6.51 18.38 -8.18
C ASP A 150 7.81 17.57 -8.24
N ASP A 151 8.91 18.24 -8.62
CA ASP A 151 10.24 17.64 -8.62
C ASP A 151 10.85 17.49 -7.22
N GLU A 152 10.21 18.06 -6.24
CA GLU A 152 10.63 18.06 -4.82
C GLU A 152 9.51 17.50 -3.94
N LEU A 153 9.92 16.91 -2.82
CA LEU A 153 9.01 16.47 -1.76
C LEU A 153 8.83 17.58 -0.72
N GLU A 154 7.60 17.77 -0.27
CA GLU A 154 7.26 18.61 0.87
C GLU A 154 6.61 17.80 1.99
#